data_1a43e5ad6ed3c70059261e2e7d4c563c
#
_entry.id   1a43e5ad6ed3c70059261e2e7d4c563c
#
_cell.length_a   1.000
_cell.length_b   1.000
_cell.length_c   1.000
_cell.angle_alpha   90.00
_cell.angle_beta   90.00
_cell.angle_gamma   90.00
#
_symmetry.space_group_name_H-M   'P 1'
#
loop_
_entity.id
_entity.type
_entity.pdbx_description
1 polymer ?
#
loop_
_entity_poly.entity_id
_entity_poly.type
_entity_poly.pdbx_seq_one_letter_code
_entity_poly.pdbx_strand_id
1 'polypeptide(L)'
;MKIYPSKSLRNVALIGHAGAGKTSLADAMVFTAGGTNRLGKVSDGTSLFDTEPEEIARKNSLTSAVGCAEWRDHRVTIMDTPGLPDFFGAVFGPVHVADAVVVVVSAVDGVEVQTERAWALARERHRPAIVFVNKLDAERAEFDQVVQQVRERLNVTPAVMQRPIGLSANFKGVVDVLRGKAYTWAAGATGKGQESDIPADLQSEVDAARESLTEAAAEGNDELLEKYLDSGELSADEVRVGLRQAIWAGKVAPVLCGVADKTAGVANLLDAXAIIDFLPSPLDIAPVPAKKPRTGETISVAPAEGGPLAAQVFKTVADIHVGRLSFIRVFAGELRSDSTVYNSSDGQRERIGQLFIPQGKERTPIASAKVGEIV
;
A
#
# COMPACT_ATOMS: atom_id res chain seq x y z
N MET A 1 8.61 -1.16 19.61
CA MET A 1 8.44 -1.59 18.21
C MET A 1 9.64 -2.45 17.81
N LYS A 2 9.39 -3.56 17.09
CA LYS A 2 10.42 -4.51 16.64
C LYS A 2 11.28 -3.89 15.51
N ILE A 3 12.57 -4.21 15.47
CA ILE A 3 13.45 -3.79 14.37
C ILE A 3 13.36 -4.85 13.28
N TYR A 4 13.16 -4.43 12.06
CA TYR A 4 13.01 -5.31 10.91
C TYR A 4 14.17 -5.12 9.93
N PRO A 5 14.67 -6.21 9.30
CA PRO A 5 15.64 -6.05 8.21
C PRO A 5 14.95 -5.42 6.99
N SER A 6 15.72 -4.71 6.16
CA SER A 6 15.17 -3.96 5.02
C SER A 6 14.31 -4.82 4.08
N LYS A 7 14.66 -6.10 3.89
CA LYS A 7 13.86 -7.03 3.05
C LYS A 7 12.46 -7.31 3.61
N SER A 8 12.28 -7.11 4.93
CA SER A 8 10.98 -7.31 5.60
C SER A 8 10.18 -6.01 5.75
N LEU A 9 10.59 -4.94 5.10
CA LEU A 9 9.84 -3.68 5.07
C LEU A 9 8.98 -3.62 3.81
N ARG A 10 7.81 -2.98 3.91
CA ARG A 10 6.96 -2.63 2.77
C ARG A 10 6.48 -1.20 3.00
N ASN A 11 6.74 -0.30 2.08
CA ASN A 11 6.30 1.10 2.19
C ASN A 11 5.24 1.36 1.13
N VAL A 12 4.00 1.53 1.56
CA VAL A 12 2.87 1.69 0.64
C VAL A 12 2.18 3.04 0.84
N ALA A 13 1.86 3.71 -0.25
CA ALA A 13 1.01 4.89 -0.21
C ALA A 13 -0.42 4.48 -0.60
N LEU A 14 -1.40 4.86 0.20
CA LEU A 14 -2.82 4.65 -0.13
C LEU A 14 -3.27 5.83 -0.97
N ILE A 15 -3.72 5.57 -2.20
CA ILE A 15 -4.17 6.61 -3.13
C ILE A 15 -5.60 6.32 -3.61
N GLY A 16 -6.29 7.35 -4.09
CA GLY A 16 -7.67 7.24 -4.58
C GLY A 16 -8.47 8.49 -4.27
N HIS A 17 -9.72 8.51 -4.73
CA HIS A 17 -10.62 9.65 -4.58
C HIS A 17 -11.04 9.87 -3.11
N ALA A 18 -11.54 11.07 -2.80
CA ALA A 18 -12.13 11.35 -1.49
C ALA A 18 -13.34 10.44 -1.27
N GLY A 19 -13.51 9.95 -0.05
CA GLY A 19 -14.64 9.07 0.25
C GLY A 19 -14.43 7.60 -0.10
N ALA A 20 -13.38 7.21 -0.86
CA ALA A 20 -13.14 5.80 -1.18
C ALA A 20 -12.81 4.93 0.04
N GLY A 21 -12.40 5.56 1.16
CA GLY A 21 -12.12 4.85 2.42
C GLY A 21 -10.63 4.55 2.65
N LYS A 22 -9.73 5.37 2.12
CA LYS A 22 -8.27 5.23 2.31
C LYS A 22 -7.89 5.23 3.79
N THR A 23 -8.31 6.27 4.51
CA THR A 23 -8.04 6.43 5.94
C THR A 23 -8.66 5.28 6.76
N SER A 24 -9.91 4.88 6.44
CA SER A 24 -10.53 3.71 7.08
C SER A 24 -9.74 2.44 6.83
N LEU A 25 -9.20 2.28 5.60
CA LEU A 25 -8.36 1.11 5.27
C LEU A 25 -7.04 1.17 6.05
N ALA A 26 -6.41 2.34 6.15
CA ALA A 26 -5.19 2.52 6.95
C ALA A 26 -5.42 2.14 8.42
N ASP A 27 -6.49 2.66 9.03
CA ASP A 27 -6.86 2.29 10.41
C ASP A 27 -7.11 0.80 10.54
N ALA A 28 -7.84 0.22 9.58
CA ALA A 28 -8.16 -1.22 9.58
C ALA A 28 -6.91 -2.09 9.45
N MET A 29 -5.91 -1.67 8.65
CA MET A 29 -4.64 -2.39 8.53
C MET A 29 -3.87 -2.39 9.86
N VAL A 30 -3.76 -1.24 10.51
CA VAL A 30 -3.07 -1.12 11.81
C VAL A 30 -3.80 -1.94 12.88
N PHE A 31 -5.13 -1.83 12.94
CA PHE A 31 -5.96 -2.58 13.90
C PHE A 31 -5.86 -4.10 13.67
N THR A 32 -5.99 -4.55 12.43
CA THR A 32 -5.93 -5.99 12.09
C THR A 32 -4.57 -6.59 12.46
N ALA A 33 -3.51 -5.77 12.36
CA ALA A 33 -2.16 -6.16 12.74
C ALA A 33 -1.90 -6.10 14.26
N GLY A 34 -2.89 -5.64 15.04
CA GLY A 34 -2.75 -5.53 16.50
C GLY A 34 -2.01 -4.28 16.96
N GLY A 35 -1.83 -3.31 16.07
CA GLY A 35 -1.14 -2.05 16.38
C GLY A 35 -1.98 -1.09 17.22
N THR A 36 -3.31 -1.29 17.25
CA THR A 36 -4.22 -0.53 18.12
C THR A 36 -5.23 -1.49 18.74
N ASN A 37 -5.73 -1.11 19.93
CA ASN A 37 -6.74 -1.92 20.65
C ASN A 37 -8.17 -1.63 20.19
N ARG A 38 -8.35 -0.60 19.39
CA ARG A 38 -9.66 -0.18 18.89
C ARG A 38 -9.50 0.26 17.43
N LEU A 39 -10.46 -0.13 16.61
CA LEU A 39 -10.52 0.30 15.20
C LEU A 39 -10.83 1.80 15.16
N GLY A 40 -9.95 2.58 14.56
CA GLY A 40 -10.16 4.00 14.32
C GLY A 40 -11.31 4.23 13.34
N LYS A 41 -12.05 5.32 13.54
CA LYS A 41 -13.16 5.69 12.65
C LYS A 41 -13.12 7.19 12.35
N VAL A 42 -13.08 7.50 11.09
CA VAL A 42 -13.10 8.90 10.60
C VAL A 42 -14.40 9.59 11.05
N SER A 43 -15.54 8.89 10.96
CA SER A 43 -16.84 9.44 11.37
C SER A 43 -16.87 9.90 12.84
N ASP A 44 -16.14 9.19 13.69
CA ASP A 44 -16.12 9.42 15.15
C ASP A 44 -14.93 10.29 15.59
N GLY A 45 -14.06 10.70 14.64
CA GLY A 45 -12.86 11.46 14.93
C GLY A 45 -11.80 10.68 15.71
N THR A 46 -11.81 9.35 15.59
CA THR A 46 -10.88 8.47 16.32
C THR A 46 -9.83 7.81 15.41
N SER A 47 -9.75 8.23 14.15
CA SER A 47 -8.74 7.74 13.23
C SER A 47 -7.32 8.05 13.72
N LEU A 48 -6.42 7.07 13.59
CA LEU A 48 -5.00 7.25 13.85
C LEU A 48 -4.35 8.20 12.85
N PHE A 49 -4.91 8.26 11.64
CA PHE A 49 -4.31 8.98 10.51
C PHE A 49 -4.84 10.42 10.35
N ASP A 50 -5.99 10.77 10.93
CA ASP A 50 -6.47 12.15 10.93
C ASP A 50 -5.81 12.90 12.09
N THR A 51 -4.63 13.47 11.82
CA THR A 51 -3.77 14.03 12.86
C THR A 51 -4.07 15.51 13.17
N GLU A 52 -4.68 16.22 12.22
CA GLU A 52 -4.97 17.64 12.38
C GLU A 52 -6.41 17.86 12.90
N PRO A 53 -6.65 18.85 13.76
CA PRO A 53 -8.02 19.15 14.23
C PRO A 53 -8.99 19.42 13.08
N GLU A 54 -8.51 20.04 12.01
CA GLU A 54 -9.31 20.36 10.84
C GLU A 54 -9.75 19.10 10.10
N GLU A 55 -8.88 18.08 10.01
CA GLU A 55 -9.22 16.80 9.40
C GLU A 55 -10.34 16.12 10.18
N ILE A 56 -10.23 16.13 11.51
CA ILE A 56 -11.24 15.54 12.39
C ILE A 56 -12.57 16.28 12.24
N ALA A 57 -12.54 17.62 12.22
CA ALA A 57 -13.76 18.43 12.08
C ALA A 57 -14.44 18.22 10.73
N ARG A 58 -13.67 18.11 9.65
CA ARG A 58 -14.18 17.95 8.29
C ARG A 58 -14.44 16.49 7.91
N LYS A 59 -13.92 15.53 8.69
CA LYS A 59 -13.98 14.08 8.42
C LYS A 59 -13.34 13.76 7.05
N ASN A 60 -12.27 14.45 6.73
CA ASN A 60 -11.51 14.30 5.48
C ASN A 60 -10.04 14.62 5.74
N SER A 61 -9.16 13.81 5.18
CA SER A 61 -7.72 14.05 5.25
C SER A 61 -7.34 15.25 4.39
N LEU A 62 -6.53 16.13 4.92
CA LEU A 62 -6.02 17.34 4.25
C LEU A 62 -4.54 17.24 3.97
N THR A 63 -3.82 16.46 4.78
CA THR A 63 -2.39 16.19 4.61
C THR A 63 -2.17 14.68 4.54
N SER A 64 -0.95 14.26 4.24
CA SER A 64 -0.60 12.85 4.34
C SER A 64 -0.24 12.49 5.79
N ALA A 65 -0.57 11.26 6.20
CA ALA A 65 -0.22 10.75 7.52
C ALA A 65 0.52 9.41 7.38
N VAL A 66 1.33 9.07 8.39
CA VAL A 66 2.16 7.86 8.36
C VAL A 66 1.87 7.01 9.59
N GLY A 67 1.69 5.72 9.36
CA GLY A 67 1.55 4.72 10.42
C GLY A 67 2.15 3.40 9.99
N CYS A 68 2.24 2.45 10.91
CA CYS A 68 2.87 1.15 10.67
C CYS A 68 1.99 0.01 11.14
N ALA A 69 1.98 -1.08 10.36
CA ALA A 69 1.36 -2.35 10.74
C ALA A 69 2.45 -3.43 10.78
N GLU A 70 2.54 -4.18 11.87
CA GLU A 70 3.48 -5.30 12.02
C GLU A 70 2.73 -6.60 11.72
N TRP A 71 3.11 -7.30 10.64
CA TRP A 71 2.37 -8.47 10.16
C TRP A 71 3.32 -9.54 9.63
N ARG A 72 3.21 -10.77 10.14
CA ARG A 72 4.00 -11.94 9.69
C ARG A 72 5.49 -11.61 9.51
N ASP A 73 6.12 -11.07 10.58
CA ASP A 73 7.54 -10.68 10.59
C ASP A 73 7.92 -9.65 9.53
N HIS A 74 6.95 -8.85 9.10
CA HIS A 74 7.16 -7.68 8.24
C HIS A 74 6.61 -6.43 8.92
N ARG A 75 7.17 -5.28 8.55
CA ARG A 75 6.59 -3.99 8.90
C ARG A 75 6.11 -3.31 7.61
N VAL A 76 4.82 -3.05 7.57
CA VAL A 76 4.18 -2.31 6.48
C VAL A 76 4.03 -0.87 6.94
N THR A 77 4.79 0.05 6.34
CA THR A 77 4.62 1.49 6.56
C THR A 77 3.53 1.96 5.62
N ILE A 78 2.49 2.55 6.19
CA ILE A 78 1.30 3.00 5.49
C ILE A 78 1.32 4.51 5.44
N MET A 79 1.32 5.08 4.24
CA MET A 79 1.21 6.52 4.03
C MET A 79 -0.18 6.83 3.50
N ASP A 80 -1.08 7.28 4.37
CA ASP A 80 -2.41 7.69 3.96
C ASP A 80 -2.33 9.05 3.25
N THR A 81 -3.08 9.24 2.16
CA THR A 81 -3.05 10.50 1.39
C THR A 81 -4.44 11.09 1.24
N PRO A 82 -4.54 12.42 1.15
CA PRO A 82 -5.83 13.06 0.91
C PRO A 82 -6.37 12.71 -0.48
N GLY A 83 -7.70 12.70 -0.60
CA GLY A 83 -8.37 12.39 -1.87
C GLY A 83 -9.09 13.57 -2.52
N LEU A 84 -9.14 14.73 -1.85
CA LEU A 84 -9.76 15.93 -2.41
C LEU A 84 -8.80 16.64 -3.37
N PRO A 85 -9.31 17.22 -4.48
CA PRO A 85 -8.45 17.85 -5.49
C PRO A 85 -7.60 19.00 -4.95
N ASP A 86 -8.12 19.76 -3.99
CA ASP A 86 -7.42 20.91 -3.39
C ASP A 86 -6.17 20.51 -2.61
N PHE A 87 -6.10 19.28 -2.13
CA PHE A 87 -4.99 18.77 -1.34
C PHE A 87 -4.11 17.77 -2.10
N PHE A 88 -4.25 17.70 -3.41
CA PHE A 88 -3.50 16.75 -4.25
C PHE A 88 -1.98 16.93 -4.10
N GLY A 89 -1.52 18.15 -3.77
CA GLY A 89 -0.11 18.42 -3.48
C GLY A 89 0.49 17.48 -2.41
N ALA A 90 -0.31 17.08 -1.43
CA ALA A 90 0.15 16.21 -0.35
C ALA A 90 0.24 14.72 -0.76
N VAL A 91 -0.18 14.37 -1.98
CA VAL A 91 -0.05 13.00 -2.54
C VAL A 91 1.36 12.78 -3.10
N PHE A 92 2.03 13.83 -3.59
CA PHE A 92 3.32 13.71 -4.27
C PHE A 92 4.40 13.08 -3.40
N GLY A 93 4.56 13.59 -2.16
CA GLY A 93 5.60 13.12 -1.24
C GLY A 93 5.48 11.61 -0.97
N PRO A 94 4.33 11.14 -0.45
CA PRO A 94 4.11 9.72 -0.21
C PRO A 94 4.33 8.83 -1.43
N VAL A 95 3.77 9.18 -2.59
CA VAL A 95 3.93 8.37 -3.82
C VAL A 95 5.40 8.36 -4.28
N HIS A 96 6.10 9.49 -4.10
CA HIS A 96 7.52 9.58 -4.48
C HIS A 96 8.40 8.65 -3.65
N VAL A 97 8.13 8.53 -2.34
CA VAL A 97 8.98 7.74 -1.44
C VAL A 97 8.47 6.33 -1.17
N ALA A 98 7.25 6.01 -1.57
CA ALA A 98 6.70 4.65 -1.43
C ALA A 98 7.43 3.66 -2.36
N ASP A 99 7.44 2.39 -1.98
CA ASP A 99 7.91 1.31 -2.85
C ASP A 99 6.79 0.84 -3.78
N ALA A 100 5.54 1.02 -3.36
CA ALA A 100 4.36 0.62 -4.10
C ALA A 100 3.14 1.44 -3.64
N VAL A 101 2.02 1.32 -4.35
CA VAL A 101 0.77 1.99 -3.96
C VAL A 101 -0.38 0.98 -3.80
N VAL A 102 -1.32 1.33 -2.93
CA VAL A 102 -2.62 0.64 -2.85
C VAL A 102 -3.67 1.65 -3.31
N VAL A 103 -4.31 1.35 -4.43
CA VAL A 103 -5.34 2.20 -5.04
C VAL A 103 -6.68 1.79 -4.43
N VAL A 104 -7.25 2.65 -3.60
CA VAL A 104 -8.53 2.36 -2.93
C VAL A 104 -9.66 2.92 -3.78
N VAL A 105 -10.58 2.04 -4.18
CA VAL A 105 -11.71 2.38 -5.05
C VAL A 105 -13.01 1.96 -4.33
N SER A 106 -14.01 2.83 -4.35
CA SER A 106 -15.33 2.52 -3.79
C SER A 106 -16.08 1.57 -4.73
N ALA A 107 -16.68 0.51 -4.18
CA ALA A 107 -17.53 -0.40 -4.96
C ALA A 107 -18.82 0.29 -5.47
N VAL A 108 -19.16 1.46 -4.91
CA VAL A 108 -20.35 2.22 -5.29
C VAL A 108 -20.02 3.26 -6.36
N ASP A 109 -18.92 3.99 -6.15
CA ASP A 109 -18.58 5.15 -6.98
C ASP A 109 -17.60 4.81 -8.12
N GLY A 110 -16.90 3.67 -7.98
CA GLY A 110 -15.94 3.22 -8.99
C GLY A 110 -14.69 4.05 -9.05
N VAL A 111 -14.03 4.00 -10.22
CA VAL A 111 -12.82 4.78 -10.48
C VAL A 111 -13.23 6.23 -10.75
N GLU A 112 -12.73 7.16 -9.96
CA GLU A 112 -13.07 8.58 -10.04
C GLU A 112 -11.84 9.42 -10.42
N VAL A 113 -12.06 10.71 -10.73
CA VAL A 113 -11.04 11.61 -11.27
C VAL A 113 -9.76 11.67 -10.42
N GLN A 114 -9.88 11.77 -9.09
CA GLN A 114 -8.66 11.81 -8.26
C GLN A 114 -7.97 10.46 -8.18
N THR A 115 -8.71 9.36 -8.38
CA THR A 115 -8.09 8.03 -8.52
C THR A 115 -7.20 7.99 -9.78
N GLU A 116 -7.74 8.48 -10.91
CA GLU A 116 -6.98 8.53 -12.17
C GLU A 116 -5.72 9.43 -12.05
N ARG A 117 -5.86 10.60 -11.42
CA ARG A 117 -4.73 11.52 -11.23
C ARG A 117 -3.62 10.90 -10.36
N ALA A 118 -4.01 10.29 -9.24
CA ALA A 118 -3.05 9.66 -8.33
C ALA A 118 -2.42 8.41 -8.98
N TRP A 119 -3.21 7.66 -9.75
CA TRP A 119 -2.72 6.53 -10.55
C TRP A 119 -1.68 6.99 -11.58
N ALA A 120 -1.97 8.05 -12.33
CA ALA A 120 -1.03 8.59 -13.32
C ALA A 120 0.30 8.98 -12.67
N LEU A 121 0.26 9.60 -11.47
CA LEU A 121 1.45 9.94 -10.70
C LEU A 121 2.22 8.67 -10.29
N ALA A 122 1.53 7.64 -9.82
CA ALA A 122 2.17 6.38 -9.42
C ALA A 122 2.82 5.69 -10.64
N ARG A 123 2.16 5.72 -11.80
CA ARG A 123 2.71 5.16 -13.05
C ARG A 123 3.94 5.94 -13.52
N GLU A 124 3.91 7.27 -13.46
CA GLU A 124 5.07 8.12 -13.78
C GLU A 124 6.28 7.76 -12.92
N ARG A 125 6.03 7.37 -11.68
CA ARG A 125 7.09 6.98 -10.73
C ARG A 125 7.39 5.48 -10.76
N HIS A 126 6.79 4.74 -11.69
CA HIS A 126 6.98 3.28 -11.85
C HIS A 126 6.68 2.51 -10.55
N ARG A 127 5.62 2.91 -9.83
CA ARG A 127 5.25 2.23 -8.58
C ARG A 127 4.35 1.03 -8.90
N PRO A 128 4.74 -0.19 -8.51
CA PRO A 128 3.81 -1.32 -8.54
C PRO A 128 2.56 -1.02 -7.71
N ALA A 129 1.44 -1.58 -8.10
CA ALA A 129 0.17 -1.22 -7.48
C ALA A 129 -0.70 -2.43 -7.19
N ILE A 130 -1.49 -2.31 -6.12
CA ILE A 130 -2.61 -3.20 -5.81
C ILE A 130 -3.87 -2.33 -5.81
N VAL A 131 -4.98 -2.83 -6.33
CA VAL A 131 -6.29 -2.18 -6.24
C VAL A 131 -7.08 -2.85 -5.12
N PHE A 132 -7.64 -2.06 -4.23
CA PHE A 132 -8.53 -2.55 -3.16
C PHE A 132 -9.92 -1.96 -3.37
N VAL A 133 -10.88 -2.83 -3.73
CA VAL A 133 -12.28 -2.43 -3.93
C VAL A 133 -12.97 -2.48 -2.56
N ASN A 134 -13.27 -1.31 -2.03
CA ASN A 134 -13.82 -1.10 -0.69
C ASN A 134 -15.33 -0.89 -0.71
N LYS A 135 -15.98 -1.00 0.43
CA LYS A 135 -17.42 -0.72 0.63
C LYS A 135 -18.34 -1.72 -0.08
N LEU A 136 -17.93 -3.00 -0.10
CA LEU A 136 -18.76 -4.05 -0.73
C LEU A 136 -20.10 -4.26 -0.05
N ASP A 137 -20.25 -3.78 1.19
CA ASP A 137 -21.49 -3.86 1.97
C ASP A 137 -22.44 -2.67 1.74
N ALA A 138 -21.99 -1.67 0.97
CA ALA A 138 -22.80 -0.49 0.71
C ALA A 138 -23.89 -0.78 -0.32
N GLU A 139 -25.02 -0.08 -0.20
CA GLU A 139 -26.11 -0.18 -1.18
C GLU A 139 -25.58 0.19 -2.58
N ARG A 140 -25.93 -0.59 -3.57
CA ARG A 140 -25.50 -0.44 -4.96
C ARG A 140 -24.00 -0.70 -5.19
N ALA A 141 -23.36 -1.52 -4.34
CA ALA A 141 -21.99 -1.96 -4.60
C ALA A 141 -21.94 -2.84 -5.86
N GLU A 142 -21.00 -2.57 -6.77
CA GLU A 142 -20.84 -3.23 -8.08
C GLU A 142 -19.39 -3.63 -8.31
N PHE A 143 -18.99 -4.83 -7.86
CA PHE A 143 -17.59 -5.28 -7.93
C PHE A 143 -17.08 -5.42 -9.37
N ASP A 144 -17.82 -6.17 -10.21
CA ASP A 144 -17.33 -6.46 -11.57
C ASP A 144 -17.28 -5.20 -12.45
N GLN A 145 -18.20 -4.25 -12.23
CA GLN A 145 -18.15 -2.96 -12.90
C GLN A 145 -16.86 -2.20 -12.54
N VAL A 146 -16.48 -2.23 -11.26
CA VAL A 146 -15.22 -1.58 -10.82
C VAL A 146 -14.00 -2.25 -11.45
N VAL A 147 -13.99 -3.60 -11.53
CA VAL A 147 -12.90 -4.34 -12.19
C VAL A 147 -12.79 -3.92 -13.65
N GLN A 148 -13.92 -3.77 -14.34
CA GLN A 148 -13.93 -3.29 -15.73
C GLN A 148 -13.39 -1.86 -15.82
N GLN A 149 -13.80 -0.96 -14.92
CA GLN A 149 -13.29 0.42 -14.89
C GLN A 149 -11.78 0.47 -14.63
N VAL A 150 -11.24 -0.42 -13.80
CA VAL A 150 -9.78 -0.53 -13.59
C VAL A 150 -9.09 -0.83 -14.93
N ARG A 151 -9.62 -1.77 -15.71
CA ARG A 151 -9.07 -2.08 -17.03
C ARG A 151 -9.13 -0.88 -17.98
N GLU A 152 -10.30 -0.26 -18.07
CA GLU A 152 -10.57 0.79 -19.07
C GLU A 152 -9.97 2.14 -18.71
N ARG A 153 -10.11 2.58 -17.46
CA ARG A 153 -9.76 3.94 -17.04
C ARG A 153 -8.34 4.05 -16.49
N LEU A 154 -7.83 2.97 -15.87
CA LEU A 154 -6.44 2.95 -15.39
C LEU A 154 -5.49 2.32 -16.42
N ASN A 155 -6.02 1.74 -17.47
CA ASN A 155 -5.26 1.13 -18.57
C ASN A 155 -4.23 0.13 -18.04
N VAL A 156 -4.70 -0.83 -17.24
CA VAL A 156 -3.88 -1.90 -16.65
C VAL A 156 -4.72 -3.18 -16.59
N THR A 157 -4.09 -4.33 -16.77
CA THR A 157 -4.80 -5.61 -16.67
C THR A 157 -5.13 -5.91 -15.21
N PRO A 158 -6.43 -5.99 -14.83
CA PRO A 158 -6.79 -6.34 -13.46
C PRO A 158 -6.62 -7.86 -13.24
N ALA A 159 -5.85 -8.23 -12.22
CA ALA A 159 -5.68 -9.61 -11.78
C ALA A 159 -6.57 -9.85 -10.55
N VAL A 160 -7.74 -10.43 -10.76
CA VAL A 160 -8.74 -10.59 -9.68
C VAL A 160 -8.27 -11.68 -8.72
N MET A 161 -7.65 -11.27 -7.61
CA MET A 161 -7.15 -12.18 -6.57
C MET A 161 -8.19 -12.50 -5.50
N GLN A 162 -9.22 -11.67 -5.40
CA GLN A 162 -10.34 -11.93 -4.49
C GLN A 162 -11.67 -11.64 -5.18
N ARG A 163 -12.68 -12.47 -4.85
CA ARG A 163 -14.05 -12.22 -5.25
C ARG A 163 -14.95 -12.07 -4.01
N PRO A 164 -15.93 -11.19 -4.06
CA PRO A 164 -16.86 -11.04 -2.92
C PRO A 164 -17.83 -12.22 -2.82
N ILE A 165 -18.23 -12.55 -1.59
CA ILE A 165 -19.33 -13.47 -1.30
C ILE A 165 -20.54 -12.61 -0.98
N GLY A 166 -21.35 -12.37 -2.02
CA GLY A 166 -22.48 -11.44 -1.93
C GLY A 166 -22.03 -9.97 -1.97
N LEU A 167 -22.98 -9.08 -2.15
CA LEU A 167 -22.77 -7.62 -2.21
C LEU A 167 -23.86 -6.91 -1.41
N SER A 168 -23.60 -5.66 -1.05
CA SER A 168 -24.55 -4.82 -0.32
C SER A 168 -24.99 -5.49 0.98
N ALA A 169 -26.27 -5.54 1.27
CA ALA A 169 -26.82 -6.18 2.48
C ALA A 169 -26.52 -7.69 2.56
N ASN A 170 -26.19 -8.32 1.42
CA ASN A 170 -25.86 -9.74 1.34
C ASN A 170 -24.36 -10.03 1.43
N PHE A 171 -23.50 -9.02 1.63
CA PHE A 171 -22.07 -9.22 1.76
C PHE A 171 -21.76 -10.06 3.00
N LYS A 172 -21.06 -11.17 2.80
CA LYS A 172 -20.68 -12.12 3.89
C LYS A 172 -19.17 -12.28 4.01
N GLY A 173 -18.40 -11.98 2.94
CA GLY A 173 -16.98 -12.24 2.96
C GLY A 173 -16.34 -12.18 1.61
N VAL A 174 -15.16 -12.81 1.50
CA VAL A 174 -14.39 -12.85 0.24
C VAL A 174 -13.85 -14.26 -0.01
N VAL A 175 -13.68 -14.61 -1.28
CA VAL A 175 -12.94 -15.80 -1.71
C VAL A 175 -11.55 -15.37 -2.14
N ASP A 176 -10.51 -16.02 -1.63
CA ASP A 176 -9.13 -15.88 -2.10
C ASP A 176 -8.95 -16.88 -3.26
N VAL A 177 -8.81 -16.37 -4.46
CA VAL A 177 -8.76 -17.16 -5.70
C VAL A 177 -7.51 -18.04 -5.74
N LEU A 178 -6.36 -17.49 -5.34
CA LEU A 178 -5.08 -18.23 -5.38
C LEU A 178 -5.04 -19.36 -4.34
N ARG A 179 -5.56 -19.11 -3.13
CA ARG A 179 -5.59 -20.12 -2.07
C ARG A 179 -6.73 -21.11 -2.22
N GLY A 180 -7.79 -20.72 -2.94
CA GLY A 180 -8.99 -21.55 -3.06
C GLY A 180 -9.74 -21.66 -1.74
N LYS A 181 -9.82 -20.57 -0.98
CA LYS A 181 -10.49 -20.55 0.33
C LYS A 181 -11.39 -19.32 0.46
N ALA A 182 -12.48 -19.50 1.17
CA ALA A 182 -13.40 -18.42 1.51
C ALA A 182 -13.11 -17.92 2.93
N TYR A 183 -13.32 -16.63 3.15
CA TYR A 183 -13.18 -15.97 4.46
C TYR A 183 -14.45 -15.19 4.72
N THR A 184 -15.13 -15.52 5.82
CA THR A 184 -16.42 -14.88 6.18
C THR A 184 -16.34 -14.21 7.55
N TRP A 185 -17.15 -13.20 7.76
CA TRP A 185 -17.22 -12.46 9.02
C TRP A 185 -18.66 -12.48 9.53
N ALA A 186 -18.83 -12.91 10.78
CA ALA A 186 -20.15 -12.81 11.45
C ALA A 186 -20.48 -11.32 11.69
N ALA A 187 -21.75 -11.00 11.83
CA ALA A 187 -22.17 -9.61 12.09
C ALA A 187 -21.46 -9.04 13.32
N GLY A 188 -20.80 -7.91 13.14
CA GLY A 188 -20.02 -7.25 14.20
C GLY A 188 -18.64 -7.82 14.48
N ALA A 189 -18.26 -8.92 13.81
CA ALA A 189 -16.91 -9.48 13.97
C ALA A 189 -15.88 -8.63 13.22
N THR A 190 -14.66 -8.55 13.78
CA THR A 190 -13.53 -7.84 13.18
C THR A 190 -12.29 -8.74 13.17
N GLY A 191 -11.25 -8.29 12.50
CA GLY A 191 -9.98 -9.02 12.41
C GLY A 191 -10.00 -10.08 11.30
N LYS A 192 -9.39 -11.22 11.56
CA LYS A 192 -9.31 -12.32 10.58
C LYS A 192 -10.66 -13.00 10.41
N GLY A 193 -11.07 -13.23 9.18
CA GLY A 193 -12.29 -13.96 8.88
C GLY A 193 -12.17 -15.45 9.21
N GLN A 194 -13.32 -16.10 9.31
CA GLN A 194 -13.39 -17.57 9.47
C GLN A 194 -13.16 -18.21 8.09
N GLU A 195 -12.16 -19.08 8.02
CA GLU A 195 -11.81 -19.79 6.80
C GLU A 195 -12.76 -20.96 6.54
N SER A 196 -13.14 -21.16 5.28
CA SER A 196 -13.99 -22.28 4.83
C SER A 196 -13.69 -22.59 3.36
N ASP A 197 -14.33 -23.63 2.86
CA ASP A 197 -14.26 -23.95 1.43
C ASP A 197 -15.10 -22.95 0.61
N ILE A 198 -14.79 -22.87 -0.69
CA ILE A 198 -15.48 -21.97 -1.62
C ILE A 198 -16.97 -22.37 -1.71
N PRO A 199 -17.91 -21.42 -1.59
CA PRO A 199 -19.33 -21.73 -1.83
C PRO A 199 -19.53 -22.30 -3.23
N ALA A 200 -20.34 -23.34 -3.34
CA ALA A 200 -20.55 -24.08 -4.60
C ALA A 200 -21.05 -23.19 -5.74
N ASP A 201 -21.85 -22.19 -5.41
CA ASP A 201 -22.40 -21.23 -6.38
C ASP A 201 -21.36 -20.26 -6.93
N LEU A 202 -20.20 -20.10 -6.27
CA LEU A 202 -19.10 -19.24 -6.72
C LEU A 202 -17.98 -20.02 -7.41
N GLN A 203 -18.02 -21.35 -7.41
CA GLN A 203 -16.92 -22.16 -7.91
C GLN A 203 -16.54 -21.82 -9.36
N SER A 204 -17.52 -21.71 -10.24
CA SER A 204 -17.29 -21.39 -11.64
C SER A 204 -16.61 -20.03 -11.86
N GLU A 205 -17.03 -19.02 -11.08
CA GLU A 205 -16.44 -17.68 -11.17
C GLU A 205 -14.99 -17.67 -10.64
N VAL A 206 -14.75 -18.45 -9.58
CA VAL A 206 -13.41 -18.56 -9.00
C VAL A 206 -12.47 -19.30 -9.96
N ASP A 207 -12.95 -20.36 -10.62
CA ASP A 207 -12.15 -21.11 -11.59
C ASP A 207 -11.80 -20.23 -12.81
N ALA A 208 -12.74 -19.44 -13.32
CA ALA A 208 -12.48 -18.48 -14.40
C ALA A 208 -11.47 -17.39 -13.96
N ALA A 209 -11.61 -16.90 -12.73
CA ALA A 209 -10.65 -15.92 -12.18
C ALA A 209 -9.25 -16.55 -12.04
N ARG A 210 -9.16 -17.81 -11.63
CA ARG A 210 -7.88 -18.53 -11.51
C ARG A 210 -7.21 -18.70 -12.86
N GLU A 211 -7.97 -19.04 -13.90
CA GLU A 211 -7.48 -19.14 -15.26
C GLU A 211 -6.89 -17.79 -15.72
N SER A 212 -7.65 -16.70 -15.54
CA SER A 212 -7.18 -15.35 -15.88
C SER A 212 -5.91 -14.95 -15.10
N LEU A 213 -5.77 -15.38 -13.84
CA LEU A 213 -4.56 -15.15 -13.06
C LEU A 213 -3.37 -15.92 -13.63
N THR A 214 -3.60 -17.15 -14.11
CA THR A 214 -2.54 -17.96 -14.74
C THR A 214 -2.08 -17.33 -16.06
N GLU A 215 -3.01 -16.82 -16.86
CA GLU A 215 -2.69 -16.08 -18.09
C GLU A 215 -1.87 -14.82 -17.78
N ALA A 216 -2.32 -14.04 -16.79
CA ALA A 216 -1.61 -12.83 -16.37
C ALA A 216 -0.20 -13.15 -15.84
N ALA A 217 -0.04 -14.29 -15.18
CA ALA A 217 1.26 -14.76 -14.69
C ALA A 217 2.18 -15.15 -15.85
N ALA A 218 1.63 -15.83 -16.86
CA ALA A 218 2.39 -16.23 -18.04
C ALA A 218 3.00 -15.01 -18.74
N GLU A 219 2.26 -13.90 -18.80
CA GLU A 219 2.76 -12.64 -19.38
C GLU A 219 3.86 -11.97 -18.54
N GLY A 220 4.16 -12.49 -17.36
CA GLY A 220 5.19 -11.96 -16.46
C GLY A 220 6.61 -12.08 -17.01
N ASN A 221 6.91 -13.16 -17.71
CA ASN A 221 8.19 -13.32 -18.43
C ASN A 221 8.05 -14.31 -19.58
N ASP A 222 9.01 -14.25 -20.51
CA ASP A 222 8.98 -15.02 -21.77
C ASP A 222 9.03 -16.54 -21.54
N GLU A 223 9.77 -17.03 -20.55
CA GLU A 223 9.88 -18.45 -20.24
C GLU A 223 8.54 -19.04 -19.78
N LEU A 224 7.84 -18.31 -18.91
CA LEU A 224 6.52 -18.73 -18.44
C LEU A 224 5.48 -18.67 -19.56
N LEU A 225 5.58 -17.67 -20.42
CA LEU A 225 4.68 -17.54 -21.57
C LEU A 225 4.86 -18.71 -22.53
N GLU A 226 6.11 -19.05 -22.89
CA GLU A 226 6.41 -20.18 -23.76
C GLU A 226 5.88 -21.49 -23.16
N LYS A 227 6.14 -21.73 -21.89
CA LYS A 227 5.66 -22.92 -21.20
C LYS A 227 4.13 -23.00 -21.21
N TYR A 228 3.45 -21.88 -20.90
CA TYR A 228 1.99 -21.84 -20.88
C TYR A 228 1.40 -22.12 -22.27
N LEU A 229 2.01 -21.58 -23.31
CA LEU A 229 1.56 -21.83 -24.69
C LEU A 229 1.75 -23.31 -25.12
N ASP A 230 2.80 -23.96 -24.62
CA ASP A 230 3.10 -25.36 -24.94
C ASP A 230 2.25 -26.36 -24.13
N SER A 231 2.08 -26.13 -22.84
CA SER A 231 1.45 -27.10 -21.91
C SER A 231 0.04 -26.72 -21.48
N GLY A 232 -0.32 -25.43 -21.56
CA GLY A 232 -1.58 -24.92 -21.04
C GLY A 232 -1.60 -24.76 -19.51
N GLU A 233 -0.48 -25.04 -18.83
CA GLU A 233 -0.45 -25.08 -17.36
C GLU A 233 0.81 -24.43 -16.78
N LEU A 234 0.64 -23.79 -15.60
CA LEU A 234 1.73 -23.33 -14.76
C LEU A 234 1.50 -23.86 -13.33
N SER A 235 2.57 -24.22 -12.66
CA SER A 235 2.49 -24.60 -11.23
C SER A 235 2.14 -23.38 -10.38
N ALA A 236 1.66 -23.61 -9.15
CA ALA A 236 1.30 -22.53 -8.21
C ALA A 236 2.48 -21.58 -7.93
N ASP A 237 3.70 -22.11 -7.86
CA ASP A 237 4.90 -21.30 -7.65
C ASP A 237 5.21 -20.44 -8.89
N GLU A 238 5.06 -21.00 -10.09
CA GLU A 238 5.26 -20.25 -11.33
C GLU A 238 4.22 -19.14 -11.48
N VAL A 239 2.97 -19.42 -11.16
CA VAL A 239 1.92 -18.40 -11.16
C VAL A 239 2.30 -17.26 -10.21
N ARG A 240 2.79 -17.58 -9.00
CA ARG A 240 3.18 -16.57 -8.02
C ARG A 240 4.37 -15.73 -8.51
N VAL A 241 5.39 -16.38 -9.09
CA VAL A 241 6.57 -15.68 -9.63
C VAL A 241 6.18 -14.79 -10.80
N GLY A 242 5.42 -15.33 -11.76
CA GLY A 242 4.98 -14.59 -12.94
C GLY A 242 4.12 -13.38 -12.58
N LEU A 243 3.14 -13.57 -11.68
CA LEU A 243 2.32 -12.45 -11.21
C LEU A 243 3.18 -11.35 -10.58
N ARG A 244 4.16 -11.73 -9.72
CA ARG A 244 5.05 -10.75 -9.09
C ARG A 244 5.80 -9.93 -10.16
N GLN A 245 6.34 -10.61 -11.16
CA GLN A 245 7.08 -9.96 -12.26
C GLN A 245 6.17 -9.03 -13.07
N ALA A 246 4.96 -9.48 -13.40
CA ALA A 246 3.98 -8.69 -14.16
C ALA A 246 3.53 -7.43 -13.35
N ILE A 247 3.36 -7.59 -12.04
CA ILE A 247 3.01 -6.48 -11.13
C ILE A 247 4.15 -5.46 -11.07
N TRP A 248 5.39 -5.92 -10.89
CA TRP A 248 6.56 -5.02 -10.81
C TRP A 248 6.80 -4.31 -12.13
N ALA A 249 6.51 -4.97 -13.25
CA ALA A 249 6.59 -4.35 -14.58
C ALA A 249 5.44 -3.37 -14.85
N GLY A 250 4.42 -3.34 -13.97
CA GLY A 250 3.26 -2.48 -14.13
C GLY A 250 2.29 -2.95 -15.22
N LYS A 251 2.42 -4.19 -15.70
CA LYS A 251 1.51 -4.76 -16.70
C LYS A 251 0.17 -5.15 -16.08
N VAL A 252 0.20 -5.58 -14.82
CA VAL A 252 -0.93 -6.18 -14.11
C VAL A 252 -1.10 -5.47 -12.76
N ALA A 253 -2.35 -5.28 -12.34
CA ALA A 253 -2.69 -4.79 -11.00
C ALA A 253 -3.56 -5.82 -10.28
N PRO A 254 -3.09 -6.43 -9.18
CA PRO A 254 -3.94 -7.29 -8.36
C PRO A 254 -5.17 -6.55 -7.87
N VAL A 255 -6.32 -7.19 -7.93
CA VAL A 255 -7.57 -6.64 -7.40
C VAL A 255 -7.99 -7.48 -6.20
N LEU A 256 -8.02 -6.83 -5.05
CA LEU A 256 -8.52 -7.37 -3.80
C LEU A 256 -9.76 -6.57 -3.40
N CYS A 257 -10.52 -7.06 -2.43
CA CYS A 257 -11.77 -6.42 -2.09
C CYS A 257 -12.15 -6.64 -0.63
N GLY A 258 -13.04 -5.79 -0.12
CA GLY A 258 -13.45 -5.91 1.27
C GLY A 258 -14.31 -4.75 1.78
N VAL A 259 -14.38 -4.67 3.11
CA VAL A 259 -15.08 -3.61 3.83
C VAL A 259 -14.16 -3.13 4.96
N ALA A 260 -13.45 -2.03 4.74
CA ALA A 260 -12.44 -1.52 5.67
C ALA A 260 -13.06 -1.25 7.06
N ASP A 261 -14.22 -0.61 7.12
CA ASP A 261 -14.88 -0.26 8.39
C ASP A 261 -15.30 -1.49 9.23
N LYS A 262 -15.25 -2.69 8.63
CA LYS A 262 -15.52 -3.98 9.30
C LYS A 262 -14.29 -4.89 9.31
N THR A 263 -13.15 -4.40 8.82
CA THR A 263 -11.89 -5.13 8.64
C THR A 263 -11.99 -6.37 7.72
N ALA A 264 -13.11 -6.54 7.01
CA ALA A 264 -13.30 -7.68 6.11
C ALA A 264 -12.37 -7.54 4.89
N GLY A 265 -11.60 -8.58 4.58
CA GLY A 265 -10.61 -8.60 3.49
C GLY A 265 -9.26 -7.95 3.83
N VAL A 266 -9.16 -7.25 4.96
CA VAL A 266 -7.94 -6.47 5.30
C VAL A 266 -6.77 -7.38 5.67
N ALA A 267 -7.02 -8.48 6.40
CA ALA A 267 -5.96 -9.47 6.69
C ALA A 267 -5.39 -10.06 5.39
N ASN A 268 -6.24 -10.31 4.41
CA ASN A 268 -5.83 -10.83 3.10
C ASN A 268 -4.98 -9.81 2.33
N LEU A 269 -5.32 -8.51 2.44
CA LEU A 269 -4.52 -7.44 1.82
C LEU A 269 -3.12 -7.35 2.45
N LEU A 270 -3.03 -7.49 3.78
CA LEU A 270 -1.73 -7.50 4.47
C LEU A 270 -0.93 -8.77 4.17
N ASP A 271 -1.61 -9.88 3.93
CA ASP A 271 -1.02 -11.21 3.77
C ASP A 271 -0.27 -11.39 2.45
N ALA A 272 0.08 -12.64 2.28
CA ALA A 272 0.67 -13.16 1.06
C ALA A 272 -0.10 -12.83 -0.23
N UNK A 273 -1.04 -12.42 -0.14
CA UNK A 273 -1.53 -12.13 -1.00
C UNK A 273 -1.49 -11.11 -1.45
N ALA A 274 -0.91 -10.42 -0.91
CA ALA A 274 -0.91 -9.12 -1.55
C ALA A 274 0.33 -8.30 -1.19
N ILE A 275 0.28 -7.54 -0.10
CA ILE A 275 1.36 -6.57 0.19
C ILE A 275 2.70 -7.28 0.45
N ILE A 276 2.71 -8.33 1.26
CA ILE A 276 3.97 -8.95 1.66
C ILE A 276 4.64 -9.70 0.49
N ASP A 277 3.88 -10.48 -0.29
CA ASP A 277 4.47 -11.34 -1.32
C ASP A 277 4.62 -10.67 -2.69
N PHE A 278 3.69 -9.79 -3.03
CA PHE A 278 3.67 -9.22 -4.39
C PHE A 278 4.26 -7.83 -4.51
N LEU A 279 4.36 -7.05 -3.42
CA LEU A 279 4.97 -5.73 -3.51
C LEU A 279 6.47 -5.79 -3.17
N PRO A 280 7.28 -4.94 -3.79
CA PRO A 280 8.73 -4.96 -3.56
C PRO A 280 9.11 -4.50 -2.15
N SER A 281 10.20 -5.03 -1.66
CA SER A 281 10.88 -4.49 -0.48
C SER A 281 11.73 -3.28 -0.90
N PRO A 282 12.20 -2.48 0.06
CA PRO A 282 13.12 -1.37 -0.27
C PRO A 282 14.40 -1.80 -0.98
N LEU A 283 14.80 -3.07 -0.89
CA LEU A 283 16.01 -3.58 -1.56
C LEU A 283 15.74 -3.97 -3.02
N ASP A 284 14.49 -4.11 -3.41
CA ASP A 284 14.09 -4.51 -4.76
C ASP A 284 13.84 -3.33 -5.69
N ILE A 285 13.82 -2.10 -5.16
CA ILE A 285 13.53 -0.91 -5.97
C ILE A 285 14.73 -0.55 -6.85
N ALA A 286 14.45 0.09 -7.98
CA ALA A 286 15.50 0.58 -8.88
C ALA A 286 16.37 1.63 -8.17
N PRO A 287 17.67 1.70 -8.52
CA PRO A 287 18.53 2.76 -7.99
C PRO A 287 17.97 4.15 -8.24
N VAL A 288 18.09 5.04 -7.25
CA VAL A 288 17.57 6.40 -7.34
C VAL A 288 18.66 7.38 -7.79
N PRO A 289 18.33 8.37 -8.63
CA PRO A 289 19.30 9.39 -9.01
C PRO A 289 19.58 10.33 -7.84
N ALA A 290 20.86 10.63 -7.63
CA ALA A 290 21.30 11.55 -6.59
C ALA A 290 22.44 12.41 -7.13
N LYS A 291 22.76 13.50 -6.43
CA LYS A 291 23.89 14.38 -6.79
C LYS A 291 24.95 14.35 -5.70
N LYS A 292 26.19 14.20 -6.10
CA LYS A 292 27.32 14.29 -5.17
C LYS A 292 27.41 15.71 -4.59
N PRO A 293 27.55 15.86 -3.28
CA PRO A 293 27.49 17.18 -2.65
C PRO A 293 28.46 18.24 -3.18
N ARG A 294 29.68 17.87 -3.52
CA ARG A 294 30.73 18.85 -3.89
C ARG A 294 30.85 19.12 -5.39
N THR A 295 30.58 18.10 -6.19
CA THR A 295 30.77 18.18 -7.65
C THR A 295 29.48 18.44 -8.43
N GLY A 296 28.33 18.17 -7.83
CA GLY A 296 27.04 18.21 -8.53
C GLY A 296 26.85 17.06 -9.51
N GLU A 297 27.80 16.14 -9.60
CA GLU A 297 27.75 14.99 -10.51
C GLU A 297 26.55 14.11 -10.17
N THR A 298 25.75 13.78 -11.17
CA THR A 298 24.63 12.84 -11.00
C THR A 298 25.15 11.40 -10.88
N ILE A 299 24.73 10.71 -9.84
CA ILE A 299 25.09 9.32 -9.59
C ILE A 299 23.81 8.49 -9.40
N SER A 300 23.93 7.19 -9.57
CA SER A 300 22.83 6.24 -9.32
C SER A 300 23.12 5.56 -7.98
N VAL A 301 22.18 5.69 -7.03
CA VAL A 301 22.35 5.14 -5.68
C VAL A 301 21.46 3.90 -5.56
N ALA A 302 22.10 2.74 -5.50
CA ALA A 302 21.38 1.48 -5.28
C ALA A 302 20.97 1.36 -3.81
N PRO A 303 19.83 0.72 -3.52
CA PRO A 303 19.44 0.48 -2.14
C PRO A 303 20.40 -0.52 -1.49
N ALA A 304 21.18 -0.05 -0.52
CA ALA A 304 22.19 -0.87 0.15
C ALA A 304 22.35 -0.45 1.61
N GLU A 305 22.44 -1.43 2.50
CA GLU A 305 22.56 -1.17 3.94
C GLU A 305 23.92 -0.57 4.32
N GLY A 306 24.94 -0.80 3.52
CA GLY A 306 26.26 -0.20 3.71
C GLY A 306 26.49 0.98 2.77
N GLY A 307 27.51 1.77 3.06
CA GLY A 307 27.89 2.88 2.20
C GLY A 307 27.34 4.24 2.63
N PRO A 308 27.45 5.23 1.75
CA PRO A 308 27.03 6.60 2.10
C PRO A 308 25.51 6.74 2.22
N LEU A 309 25.12 7.59 3.16
CA LEU A 309 23.69 7.90 3.38
C LEU A 309 23.10 8.62 2.16
N ALA A 310 21.97 8.13 1.70
CA ALA A 310 21.09 8.85 0.78
C ALA A 310 19.67 8.78 1.34
N ALA A 311 19.10 9.94 1.62
CA ALA A 311 17.78 10.04 2.23
C ALA A 311 17.04 11.24 1.69
N GLN A 312 15.70 11.23 1.77
CA GLN A 312 14.88 12.31 1.25
C GLN A 312 13.80 12.70 2.24
N VAL A 313 13.72 14.00 2.50
CA VAL A 313 12.59 14.59 3.23
C VAL A 313 11.42 14.67 2.25
N PHE A 314 10.26 14.16 2.62
CA PHE A 314 9.06 14.20 1.76
C PHE A 314 7.89 14.95 2.38
N LYS A 315 7.99 15.26 3.68
CA LYS A 315 6.99 16.04 4.39
C LYS A 315 7.65 16.75 5.56
N THR A 316 7.25 17.99 5.83
CA THR A 316 7.69 18.73 7.02
C THR A 316 6.46 19.39 7.63
N VAL A 317 6.34 19.27 8.97
CA VAL A 317 5.27 19.92 9.72
C VAL A 317 5.84 20.72 10.88
N ALA A 318 5.12 21.74 11.29
CA ALA A 318 5.44 22.48 12.52
C ALA A 318 4.75 21.78 13.68
N ASP A 319 5.54 21.36 14.65
CA ASP A 319 5.05 20.68 15.86
C ASP A 319 5.26 21.61 17.05
N ILE A 320 4.24 21.80 17.87
CA ILE A 320 4.25 22.78 18.98
C ILE A 320 5.26 22.41 20.09
N HIS A 321 5.68 21.15 20.15
CA HIS A 321 6.60 20.67 21.20
C HIS A 321 8.04 20.53 20.72
N VAL A 322 8.24 20.10 19.49
CA VAL A 322 9.59 19.83 18.97
C VAL A 322 10.02 20.78 17.84
N GLY A 323 9.14 21.70 17.48
CA GLY A 323 9.44 22.66 16.42
C GLY A 323 9.21 22.07 15.04
N ARG A 324 10.27 21.94 14.24
CA ARG A 324 10.17 21.38 12.88
C ARG A 324 10.33 19.85 12.93
N LEU A 325 9.32 19.12 12.44
CA LEU A 325 9.34 17.67 12.33
C LEU A 325 9.37 17.30 10.84
N SER A 326 10.42 16.62 10.40
CA SER A 326 10.60 16.23 9.01
C SER A 326 10.46 14.71 8.87
N PHE A 327 9.64 14.27 7.91
CA PHE A 327 9.48 12.86 7.58
C PHE A 327 10.48 12.49 6.48
N ILE A 328 11.29 11.48 6.73
CA ILE A 328 12.46 11.15 5.93
C ILE A 328 12.39 9.67 5.50
N ARG A 329 12.61 9.40 4.21
CA ARG A 329 12.84 8.06 3.67
C ARG A 329 14.35 7.85 3.49
N VAL A 330 14.88 6.75 4.04
CA VAL A 330 16.27 6.34 3.82
C VAL A 330 16.32 5.42 2.59
N PHE A 331 17.08 5.82 1.55
CA PHE A 331 17.24 5.05 0.32
C PHE A 331 18.55 4.22 0.33
N ALA A 332 19.60 4.68 1.01
CA ALA A 332 20.86 3.94 1.15
C ALA A 332 21.57 4.37 2.43
N GLY A 333 22.39 3.49 2.96
CA GLY A 333 23.18 3.75 4.17
C GLY A 333 22.33 3.77 5.44
N GLU A 334 22.75 4.55 6.42
CA GLU A 334 22.11 4.63 7.74
C GLU A 334 22.05 6.08 8.21
N LEU A 335 20.86 6.51 8.64
CA LEU A 335 20.64 7.81 9.29
C LEU A 335 20.62 7.59 10.80
N ARG A 336 21.35 8.39 11.57
CA ARG A 336 21.48 8.22 13.03
C ARG A 336 20.95 9.43 13.79
N SER A 337 20.34 9.19 14.95
CA SER A 337 19.98 10.23 15.90
C SER A 337 21.24 10.97 16.33
N ASP A 338 21.09 12.25 16.61
CA ASP A 338 22.16 13.15 17.08
C ASP A 338 23.38 13.20 16.15
N SER A 339 23.15 13.02 14.83
CA SER A 339 24.19 13.07 13.81
C SER A 339 24.13 14.39 13.01
N THR A 340 25.12 14.58 12.16
CA THR A 340 25.15 15.71 11.22
C THR A 340 25.14 15.17 9.79
N VAL A 341 24.22 15.68 8.98
CA VAL A 341 24.10 15.32 7.57
C VAL A 341 24.34 16.53 6.69
N TYR A 342 24.56 16.28 5.41
CA TYR A 342 24.65 17.33 4.40
C TYR A 342 23.32 17.42 3.66
N ASN A 343 22.67 18.59 3.74
CA ASN A 343 21.46 18.89 3.00
C ASN A 343 21.87 19.40 1.60
N SER A 344 21.65 18.56 0.61
CA SER A 344 22.05 18.88 -0.78
C SER A 344 21.18 19.98 -1.42
N SER A 345 20.00 20.22 -0.89
CA SER A 345 19.11 21.29 -1.40
C SER A 345 19.63 22.69 -1.03
N ASP A 346 20.10 22.84 0.20
CA ASP A 346 20.58 24.12 0.75
C ASP A 346 22.08 24.26 0.71
N GLY A 347 22.81 23.17 0.44
CA GLY A 347 24.26 23.17 0.41
C GLY A 347 24.91 23.29 1.79
N GLN A 348 24.19 22.92 2.85
CA GLN A 348 24.63 23.14 4.23
C GLN A 348 24.60 21.86 5.05
N ARG A 349 25.33 21.88 6.17
CA ARG A 349 25.25 20.80 7.16
C ARG A 349 24.07 21.08 8.10
N GLU A 350 23.27 20.05 8.35
CA GLU A 350 22.16 20.10 9.29
C GLU A 350 22.34 19.06 10.38
N ARG A 351 21.97 19.44 11.60
CA ARG A 351 21.97 18.50 12.72
C ARG A 351 20.64 17.75 12.73
N ILE A 352 20.73 16.43 12.75
CA ILE A 352 19.60 15.54 12.99
C ILE A 352 19.46 15.38 14.50
N GLY A 353 18.29 15.65 15.02
CA GLY A 353 17.98 15.40 16.43
C GLY A 353 17.58 13.93 16.64
N GLN A 354 16.61 13.72 17.50
CA GLN A 354 16.06 12.39 17.77
C GLN A 354 15.29 11.88 16.55
N LEU A 355 15.50 10.62 16.19
CA LEU A 355 14.71 9.93 15.16
C LEU A 355 13.54 9.18 15.79
N PHE A 356 12.42 9.10 15.06
CA PHE A 356 11.22 8.41 15.53
C PHE A 356 10.60 7.59 14.39
N ILE A 357 10.00 6.46 14.75
CA ILE A 357 9.07 5.77 13.85
C ILE A 357 7.68 6.40 14.09
N PRO A 358 7.05 6.97 13.06
CA PRO A 358 5.76 7.63 13.22
C PRO A 358 4.59 6.64 13.27
N GLN A 359 3.59 6.94 14.12
CA GLN A 359 2.36 6.17 14.24
C GLN A 359 1.21 7.18 14.47
N GLY A 360 0.81 7.88 13.41
CA GLY A 360 -0.10 8.99 13.51
C GLY A 360 0.53 10.11 14.34
N LYS A 361 -0.11 10.47 15.43
CA LYS A 361 0.42 11.48 16.39
C LYS A 361 1.50 10.90 17.33
N GLU A 362 1.51 9.58 17.49
CA GLU A 362 2.48 8.92 18.37
C GLU A 362 3.81 8.71 17.65
N ARG A 363 4.88 8.65 18.42
CA ARG A 363 6.25 8.54 17.90
C ARG A 363 7.07 7.64 18.81
N THR A 364 7.72 6.63 18.24
CA THR A 364 8.59 5.73 18.99
C THR A 364 10.05 6.10 18.69
N PRO A 365 10.84 6.53 19.69
CA PRO A 365 12.23 6.92 19.45
C PRO A 365 13.10 5.72 19.03
N ILE A 366 14.03 5.98 18.10
CA ILE A 366 15.00 4.98 17.61
C ILE A 366 16.38 5.63 17.52
N ALA A 367 17.42 4.79 17.61
CA ALA A 367 18.81 5.26 17.53
C ALA A 367 19.24 5.50 16.07
N SER A 368 18.75 4.70 15.15
CA SER A 368 19.12 4.84 13.74
C SER A 368 18.03 4.26 12.82
N ALA A 369 18.05 4.71 11.58
CA ALA A 369 17.17 4.26 10.52
C ALA A 369 18.00 3.77 9.34
N LYS A 370 17.70 2.57 8.85
CA LYS A 370 18.38 1.91 7.73
C LYS A 370 17.61 2.03 6.43
N VAL A 371 18.18 1.48 5.38
CA VAL A 371 17.56 1.43 4.05
C VAL A 371 16.10 0.96 4.13
N GLY A 372 15.22 1.75 3.55
CA GLY A 372 13.80 1.46 3.49
C GLY A 372 13.00 2.03 4.64
N GLU A 373 13.64 2.48 5.70
CA GLU A 373 12.89 3.02 6.82
C GLU A 373 12.35 4.42 6.51
N ILE A 374 11.15 4.70 7.01
CA ILE A 374 10.52 6.02 7.00
C ILE A 374 10.45 6.46 8.46
N VAL A 375 11.07 7.56 8.74
CA VAL A 375 11.23 8.08 10.10
C VAL A 375 10.87 9.56 10.16
#